data_62f443a4b7e8bc2d20020e0fb8c28337
#
_entry.id   62f443a4b7e8bc2d20020e0fb8c28337
#
_cell.length_a   1.000
_cell.length_b   1.000
_cell.length_c   1.000
_cell.angle_alpha   90.00
_cell.angle_beta   90.00
_cell.angle_gamma   90.00
#
_symmetry.space_group_name_H-M   'P 1'
#
loop_
_entity.id
_entity.type
_entity.pdbx_description
1 polymer ?
#
loop_
_entity_poly.entity_id
_entity_poly.type
_entity_poly.pdbx_seq_one_letter_code
_entity_poly.pdbx_strand_id
1 'polypeptide(L)'
;MPSHRRLAKPVPIMSHARDPRYAASGVDSTKAEAGLSLLKTWIEKTFPLNPQARPHLPLGYFANIIRLDGLNIGIAISTDGVGTKLLIAEMLGKYDTVGIDCIAMNVNDLLCVGATPISFVDYIAVEELHPEVLGEIGKGLFVGSQQARVSISGGEIAQLRDMIRGVRPGGGFDLAGTAIGTVLLDKIIVGENVQPGDVVIGLASSGIHSNGLSLARRVLLKETELTVDSYMQEFGRTVGEELLEPTRIYVPEITAMFAANLKITALAHMTGDGFFNLTRTAKPVGFRIHTLPPLSAIFSVIQEVGKLTDAEMFQVFNMGIGFCIVVTPADAEKVIQIATDHNVRAWRIGETIASEERTVTIEPRHLSSRDGKFVSL
;
A
#
# COMPACT_ATOMS: atom_id res chain seq x y z
N MET A 1 -28.24 25.93 2.52
CA MET A 1 -26.93 25.78 1.86
C MET A 1 -25.99 25.15 2.87
N PRO A 2 -25.52 23.93 2.70
CA PRO A 2 -24.51 23.36 3.59
C PRO A 2 -23.20 24.11 3.35
N SER A 3 -22.60 24.57 4.45
CA SER A 3 -21.33 25.30 4.46
C SER A 3 -20.25 24.50 3.73
N HIS A 4 -19.58 25.12 2.75
CA HIS A 4 -18.37 24.60 2.17
C HIS A 4 -17.29 24.54 3.28
N ARG A 5 -17.19 23.41 3.99
CA ARG A 5 -15.99 23.12 4.80
C ARG A 5 -14.82 23.13 3.84
N ARG A 6 -13.89 24.06 4.03
CA ARG A 6 -12.58 24.02 3.35
C ARG A 6 -11.92 22.71 3.77
N LEU A 7 -11.70 21.83 2.81
CA LEU A 7 -10.89 20.64 3.01
C LEU A 7 -9.51 21.04 3.51
N ALA A 8 -8.96 20.23 4.41
CA ALA A 8 -7.63 20.41 4.96
C ALA A 8 -6.59 20.57 3.85
N LYS A 9 -5.49 21.26 4.17
CA LYS A 9 -4.37 21.44 3.23
C LYS A 9 -3.90 20.08 2.72
N PRO A 10 -3.45 19.98 1.45
CA PRO A 10 -2.94 18.74 0.90
C PRO A 10 -1.88 18.14 1.82
N VAL A 11 -1.97 16.84 2.04
CA VAL A 11 -0.92 16.07 2.73
C VAL A 11 0.36 16.26 1.92
N PRO A 12 1.47 16.72 2.51
CA PRO A 12 2.74 16.70 1.81
C PRO A 12 3.01 15.26 1.39
N ILE A 13 3.19 15.00 0.10
CA ILE A 13 3.79 13.76 -0.34
C ILE A 13 5.22 13.84 0.17
N MET A 14 5.50 13.18 1.28
CA MET A 14 6.84 13.18 1.84
C MET A 14 7.73 12.33 0.94
N SER A 15 8.84 12.89 0.48
CA SER A 15 9.84 12.18 -0.27
C SER A 15 10.66 11.29 0.66
N HIS A 16 10.69 10.03 0.35
CA HIS A 16 11.23 9.02 1.23
C HIS A 16 12.53 8.40 0.75
N ALA A 17 13.13 8.82 -0.31
CA ALA A 17 14.36 8.20 -0.73
C ALA A 17 15.49 9.19 -0.85
N ARG A 18 16.00 9.56 0.25
CA ARG A 18 17.36 10.08 0.33
C ARG A 18 18.36 8.97 0.65
N ASP A 19 17.95 7.69 0.54
CA ASP A 19 18.87 6.57 0.71
C ASP A 19 19.57 6.26 -0.62
N PRO A 20 20.91 6.41 -0.67
CA PRO A 20 21.69 6.10 -1.87
C PRO A 20 21.53 4.64 -2.34
N ARG A 21 21.27 3.70 -1.42
CA ARG A 21 21.09 2.27 -1.75
C ARG A 21 19.75 1.99 -2.42
N TYR A 22 18.69 2.68 -1.98
CA TYR A 22 17.38 2.55 -2.61
C TYR A 22 17.37 3.23 -3.99
N ALA A 23 18.00 4.40 -4.11
CA ALA A 23 18.20 5.04 -5.41
C ALA A 23 19.05 4.16 -6.36
N ALA A 24 20.07 3.49 -5.84
CA ALA A 24 20.89 2.54 -6.61
C ALA A 24 20.12 1.27 -7.03
N SER A 25 18.99 0.95 -6.39
CA SER A 25 18.09 -0.14 -6.82
C SER A 25 17.13 0.27 -7.95
N GLY A 26 17.22 1.51 -8.46
CA GLY A 26 16.43 2.03 -9.56
C GLY A 26 15.26 2.93 -9.15
N VAL A 27 15.12 3.27 -7.87
CA VAL A 27 14.03 4.11 -7.36
C VAL A 27 14.60 5.43 -6.83
N ASP A 28 14.67 6.45 -7.68
CA ASP A 28 15.09 7.81 -7.33
C ASP A 28 13.87 8.66 -6.95
N SER A 29 13.55 8.69 -5.68
CA SER A 29 12.37 9.42 -5.19
C SER A 29 12.50 10.95 -5.26
N THR A 30 13.71 11.51 -5.22
CA THR A 30 13.88 12.97 -5.35
C THR A 30 13.46 13.43 -6.74
N LYS A 31 13.86 12.68 -7.78
CA LYS A 31 13.40 12.94 -9.15
C LYS A 31 11.91 12.64 -9.33
N ALA A 32 11.43 11.56 -8.70
CA ALA A 32 10.03 11.20 -8.72
C ALA A 32 9.14 12.30 -8.11
N GLU A 33 9.56 12.91 -6.98
CA GLU A 33 8.83 14.04 -6.38
C GLU A 33 8.79 15.28 -7.25
N ALA A 34 9.95 15.66 -7.78
CA ALA A 34 10.02 16.82 -8.68
C ALA A 34 9.10 16.61 -9.89
N GLY A 35 9.15 15.42 -10.50
CA GLY A 35 8.26 15.03 -11.59
C GLY A 35 6.78 15.01 -11.19
N LEU A 36 6.46 14.44 -10.03
CA LEU A 36 5.10 14.37 -9.51
C LEU A 36 4.54 15.77 -9.19
N SER A 37 5.36 16.68 -8.64
CA SER A 37 4.96 18.06 -8.39
C SER A 37 4.56 18.79 -9.67
N LEU A 38 5.35 18.63 -10.74
CA LEU A 38 5.04 19.21 -12.05
C LEU A 38 3.78 18.59 -12.64
N LEU A 39 3.65 17.26 -12.60
CA LEU A 39 2.48 16.55 -13.09
C LEU A 39 1.21 16.97 -12.35
N LYS A 40 1.28 17.06 -11.01
CA LYS A 40 0.18 17.50 -10.15
C LYS A 40 -0.34 18.88 -10.55
N THR A 41 0.55 19.81 -10.88
CA THR A 41 0.19 21.17 -11.32
C THR A 41 -0.71 21.16 -12.56
N TRP A 42 -0.52 20.20 -13.46
CA TRP A 42 -1.36 20.05 -14.66
C TRP A 42 -2.64 19.28 -14.36
N ILE A 43 -2.57 18.21 -13.57
CA ILE A 43 -3.73 17.40 -13.22
C ILE A 43 -4.75 18.24 -12.45
N GLU A 44 -4.34 19.04 -11.47
CA GLU A 44 -5.26 19.87 -10.67
C GLU A 44 -6.03 20.90 -11.51
N LYS A 45 -5.49 21.33 -12.65
CA LYS A 45 -6.21 22.20 -13.62
C LYS A 45 -7.41 21.50 -14.26
N THR A 46 -7.47 20.17 -14.24
CA THR A 46 -8.60 19.40 -14.77
C THR A 46 -9.79 19.35 -13.82
N PHE A 47 -9.59 19.60 -12.52
CA PHE A 47 -10.62 19.44 -11.48
C PHE A 47 -11.88 20.28 -11.72
N PRO A 48 -11.82 21.54 -12.19
CA PRO A 48 -13.01 22.33 -12.47
C PRO A 48 -13.69 22.03 -13.81
N LEU A 49 -13.10 21.18 -14.68
CA LEU A 49 -13.62 20.97 -16.04
C LEU A 49 -14.99 20.29 -16.08
N ASN A 50 -15.29 19.43 -15.11
CA ASN A 50 -16.61 18.85 -14.97
C ASN A 50 -17.26 19.32 -13.65
N PRO A 51 -18.17 20.31 -13.69
CA PRO A 51 -18.81 20.83 -12.49
C PRO A 51 -19.76 19.83 -11.80
N GLN A 52 -20.23 18.80 -12.51
CA GLN A 52 -21.15 17.80 -11.97
C GLN A 52 -20.43 16.60 -11.31
N ALA A 53 -19.16 16.40 -11.62
CA ALA A 53 -18.33 15.31 -11.09
C ALA A 53 -16.92 15.82 -10.78
N ARG A 54 -16.67 16.17 -9.53
CA ARG A 54 -15.39 16.80 -9.13
C ARG A 54 -14.62 15.92 -8.15
N PRO A 55 -13.30 15.87 -8.23
CA PRO A 55 -12.48 15.35 -7.16
C PRO A 55 -12.81 16.06 -5.84
N HIS A 56 -13.07 15.27 -4.81
CA HIS A 56 -13.47 15.76 -3.50
C HIS A 56 -12.28 15.99 -2.59
N LEU A 57 -11.21 15.18 -2.76
CA LEU A 57 -9.99 15.27 -1.99
C LEU A 57 -8.87 15.94 -2.80
N PRO A 58 -7.93 16.68 -2.16
CA PRO A 58 -6.69 17.06 -2.82
C PRO A 58 -5.85 15.81 -3.15
N LEU A 59 -4.93 15.93 -4.11
CA LEU A 59 -4.00 14.83 -4.42
C LEU A 59 -3.03 14.59 -3.26
N GLY A 60 -2.78 13.30 -2.94
CA GLY A 60 -1.82 12.87 -1.91
C GLY A 60 -2.39 11.90 -0.87
N TYR A 61 -3.69 11.64 -0.86
CA TYR A 61 -4.30 10.52 -0.12
C TYR A 61 -4.09 9.20 -0.88
N PHE A 62 -4.39 8.08 -0.25
CA PHE A 62 -4.29 6.74 -0.86
C PHE A 62 -5.19 6.58 -2.08
N ALA A 63 -6.39 7.13 -2.04
CA ALA A 63 -7.33 7.20 -3.16
C ALA A 63 -7.94 8.59 -3.26
N ASN A 64 -8.53 8.93 -4.41
CA ASN A 64 -9.37 10.12 -4.53
C ASN A 64 -10.83 9.72 -4.63
N ILE A 65 -11.71 10.68 -4.32
CA ILE A 65 -13.16 10.50 -4.35
C ILE A 65 -13.74 11.50 -5.31
N ILE A 66 -14.49 11.03 -6.29
CA ILE A 66 -15.29 11.87 -7.19
C ILE A 66 -16.64 12.10 -6.53
N ARG A 67 -16.94 13.35 -6.20
CA ARG A 67 -18.26 13.76 -5.74
C ARG A 67 -19.15 13.98 -6.96
N LEU A 68 -20.33 13.34 -6.93
CA LEU A 68 -21.38 13.59 -7.89
C LEU A 68 -22.36 14.64 -7.32
N ASP A 69 -22.67 15.66 -8.12
CA ASP A 69 -23.54 16.75 -7.66
C ASP A 69 -24.97 16.25 -7.38
N GLY A 70 -25.53 16.67 -6.25
CA GLY A 70 -26.85 16.24 -5.80
C GLY A 70 -26.92 14.86 -5.13
N LEU A 71 -25.81 14.10 -5.03
CA LEU A 71 -25.77 12.80 -4.37
C LEU A 71 -24.92 12.83 -3.10
N ASN A 72 -25.31 12.07 -2.07
CA ASN A 72 -24.51 11.86 -0.86
C ASN A 72 -23.60 10.62 -0.98
N ILE A 73 -23.23 10.25 -2.21
CA ILE A 73 -22.33 9.14 -2.49
C ILE A 73 -21.17 9.67 -3.31
N GLY A 74 -19.94 9.34 -2.89
CA GLY A 74 -18.72 9.54 -3.65
C GLY A 74 -18.25 8.24 -4.32
N ILE A 75 -17.65 8.37 -5.49
CA ILE A 75 -16.97 7.29 -6.20
C ILE A 75 -15.49 7.40 -5.87
N ALA A 76 -14.95 6.45 -5.11
CA ALA A 76 -13.53 6.36 -4.82
C ALA A 76 -12.81 5.62 -5.95
N ILE A 77 -11.62 6.10 -6.32
CA ILE A 77 -10.81 5.52 -7.38
C ILE A 77 -9.35 5.47 -6.91
N SER A 78 -8.72 4.30 -7.09
CA SER A 78 -7.28 4.10 -6.92
C SER A 78 -6.73 3.34 -8.12
N THR A 79 -5.51 3.67 -8.53
CA THR A 79 -4.79 2.94 -9.58
C THR A 79 -3.36 2.68 -9.13
N ASP A 80 -2.93 1.42 -9.24
CA ASP A 80 -1.58 0.99 -8.88
C ASP A 80 -1.18 -0.26 -9.67
N GLY A 81 0.12 -0.50 -9.79
CA GLY A 81 0.69 -1.69 -10.42
C GLY A 81 1.33 -2.64 -9.41
N VAL A 82 1.61 -3.86 -9.83
CA VAL A 82 2.31 -4.87 -9.01
C VAL A 82 3.78 -4.52 -8.83
N GLY A 83 4.38 -3.87 -9.81
CA GLY A 83 5.77 -3.46 -9.78
C GLY A 83 6.75 -4.63 -9.95
N THR A 84 7.95 -4.50 -9.38
CA THR A 84 9.07 -5.42 -9.67
C THR A 84 8.93 -6.83 -9.08
N LYS A 85 7.85 -7.14 -8.38
CA LYS A 85 7.47 -8.51 -7.99
C LYS A 85 7.20 -9.39 -9.21
N LEU A 86 6.74 -8.78 -10.32
CA LEU A 86 6.54 -9.48 -11.59
C LEU A 86 7.80 -10.18 -12.10
N LEU A 87 8.98 -9.60 -11.83
CA LEU A 87 10.25 -10.22 -12.21
C LEU A 87 10.55 -11.51 -11.41
N ILE A 88 10.06 -11.60 -10.17
CA ILE A 88 10.14 -12.86 -9.39
C ILE A 88 9.21 -13.91 -9.98
N ALA A 89 7.98 -13.52 -10.34
CA ALA A 89 7.03 -14.40 -11.00
C ALA A 89 7.61 -14.98 -12.29
N GLU A 90 8.24 -14.14 -13.10
CA GLU A 90 8.90 -14.55 -14.34
C GLU A 90 10.09 -15.50 -14.08
N MET A 91 10.94 -15.20 -13.09
CA MET A 91 12.08 -16.07 -12.72
C MET A 91 11.62 -17.46 -12.28
N LEU A 92 10.52 -17.56 -11.52
CA LEU A 92 9.94 -18.82 -11.06
C LEU A 92 9.08 -19.51 -12.14
N GLY A 93 8.59 -18.79 -13.16
CA GLY A 93 7.58 -19.29 -14.08
C GLY A 93 6.23 -19.52 -13.37
N LYS A 94 5.90 -18.70 -12.36
CA LYS A 94 4.69 -18.81 -11.54
C LYS A 94 3.96 -17.47 -11.52
N TYR A 95 2.78 -17.41 -12.10
CA TYR A 95 2.06 -16.16 -12.36
C TYR A 95 0.70 -16.08 -11.66
N ASP A 96 0.24 -17.16 -11.02
CA ASP A 96 -1.09 -17.26 -10.43
C ASP A 96 -1.29 -16.46 -9.13
N THR A 97 -0.25 -15.79 -8.62
CA THR A 97 -0.31 -14.95 -7.41
C THR A 97 -0.33 -13.45 -7.70
N VAL A 98 0.28 -13.01 -8.81
CA VAL A 98 0.46 -11.57 -9.08
C VAL A 98 -0.85 -10.83 -9.34
N GLY A 99 -1.89 -11.53 -9.80
CA GLY A 99 -3.25 -10.99 -9.91
C GLY A 99 -3.83 -10.63 -8.54
N ILE A 100 -3.51 -11.40 -7.49
CA ILE A 100 -3.91 -11.08 -6.11
C ILE A 100 -3.23 -9.79 -5.67
N ASP A 101 -1.93 -9.62 -5.93
CA ASP A 101 -1.19 -8.40 -5.63
C ASP A 101 -1.81 -7.18 -6.34
N CYS A 102 -2.14 -7.32 -7.61
CA CYS A 102 -2.75 -6.24 -8.40
C CYS A 102 -4.08 -5.77 -7.79
N ILE A 103 -4.95 -6.70 -7.41
CA ILE A 103 -6.20 -6.37 -6.71
C ILE A 103 -5.90 -5.72 -5.36
N ALA A 104 -5.03 -6.33 -4.56
CA ALA A 104 -4.73 -5.90 -3.18
C ALA A 104 -4.22 -4.46 -3.12
N MET A 105 -3.25 -4.09 -3.97
CA MET A 105 -2.66 -2.75 -3.97
C MET A 105 -3.72 -1.67 -4.18
N ASN A 106 -4.70 -1.93 -5.02
CA ASN A 106 -5.75 -0.98 -5.36
C ASN A 106 -6.91 -0.97 -4.34
N VAL A 107 -7.43 -2.13 -3.95
CA VAL A 107 -8.59 -2.18 -3.06
C VAL A 107 -8.25 -1.77 -1.63
N ASN A 108 -7.04 -2.07 -1.15
CA ASN A 108 -6.60 -1.65 0.18
C ASN A 108 -6.49 -0.12 0.29
N ASP A 109 -6.09 0.55 -0.79
CA ASP A 109 -6.02 2.01 -0.86
C ASP A 109 -7.41 2.66 -0.82
N LEU A 110 -8.43 2.02 -1.45
CA LEU A 110 -9.82 2.49 -1.34
C LEU A 110 -10.33 2.46 0.11
N LEU A 111 -9.95 1.42 0.87
CA LEU A 111 -10.32 1.32 2.29
C LEU A 111 -9.79 2.50 3.09
N CYS A 112 -8.60 3.01 2.76
CA CYS A 112 -7.96 4.11 3.48
C CYS A 112 -8.73 5.43 3.43
N VAL A 113 -9.66 5.57 2.49
CA VAL A 113 -10.56 6.74 2.42
C VAL A 113 -11.99 6.41 2.88
N GLY A 114 -12.20 5.25 3.52
CA GLY A 114 -13.50 4.80 4.02
C GLY A 114 -14.41 4.19 2.94
N ALA A 115 -13.88 3.94 1.74
CA ALA A 115 -14.67 3.40 0.64
C ALA A 115 -14.71 1.87 0.67
N THR A 116 -15.87 1.33 0.26
CA THR A 116 -16.05 -0.10 0.00
C THR A 116 -15.77 -0.37 -1.49
N PRO A 117 -14.80 -1.23 -1.84
CA PRO A 117 -14.54 -1.61 -3.22
C PRO A 117 -15.76 -2.29 -3.86
N ILE A 118 -16.02 -2.03 -5.14
CA ILE A 118 -17.15 -2.62 -5.89
C ILE A 118 -16.75 -3.21 -7.23
N SER A 119 -15.75 -2.64 -7.90
CA SER A 119 -15.33 -3.09 -9.23
C SER A 119 -13.84 -2.84 -9.45
N PHE A 120 -13.31 -3.55 -10.44
CA PHE A 120 -11.92 -3.49 -10.83
C PHE A 120 -11.78 -3.59 -12.36
N VAL A 121 -10.77 -2.96 -12.90
CA VAL A 121 -10.31 -3.14 -14.29
C VAL A 121 -8.80 -3.27 -14.29
N ASP A 122 -8.25 -4.09 -15.18
CA ASP A 122 -6.82 -4.33 -15.32
C ASP A 122 -6.24 -3.79 -16.62
N TYR A 123 -4.93 -3.60 -16.63
CA TYR A 123 -4.12 -3.36 -17.80
C TYR A 123 -2.92 -4.30 -17.77
N ILE A 124 -2.79 -5.14 -18.78
CA ILE A 124 -1.69 -6.10 -18.92
C ILE A 124 -0.89 -5.72 -20.17
N ALA A 125 0.36 -5.29 -19.98
CA ALA A 125 1.29 -5.06 -21.07
C ALA A 125 2.28 -6.22 -21.16
N VAL A 126 2.45 -6.83 -22.32
CA VAL A 126 3.31 -8.00 -22.51
C VAL A 126 4.35 -7.78 -23.60
N GLU A 127 5.53 -8.39 -23.46
CA GLU A 127 6.53 -8.47 -24.52
C GLU A 127 6.03 -9.39 -25.64
N GLU A 128 5.60 -10.61 -25.30
CA GLU A 128 4.96 -11.57 -26.19
C GLU A 128 3.72 -12.18 -25.52
N LEU A 129 2.74 -12.56 -26.34
CA LEU A 129 1.51 -13.17 -25.83
C LEU A 129 1.74 -14.67 -25.57
N HIS A 130 1.56 -15.06 -24.32
CA HIS A 130 1.58 -16.44 -23.84
C HIS A 130 0.22 -16.77 -23.18
N PRO A 131 -0.68 -17.50 -23.88
CA PRO A 131 -2.04 -17.77 -23.37
C PRO A 131 -2.06 -18.42 -21.98
N GLU A 132 -1.12 -19.33 -21.69
CA GLU A 132 -0.97 -20.00 -20.42
C GLU A 132 -0.60 -19.03 -19.27
N VAL A 133 0.29 -18.07 -19.54
CA VAL A 133 0.67 -17.03 -18.57
C VAL A 133 -0.52 -16.12 -18.27
N LEU A 134 -1.25 -15.70 -19.30
CA LEU A 134 -2.48 -14.91 -19.14
C LEU A 134 -3.55 -15.67 -18.37
N GLY A 135 -3.66 -16.98 -18.59
CA GLY A 135 -4.56 -17.86 -17.83
C GLY A 135 -4.22 -17.91 -16.34
N GLU A 136 -2.93 -18.01 -15.99
CA GLU A 136 -2.48 -17.96 -14.60
C GLU A 136 -2.69 -16.58 -13.96
N ILE A 137 -2.37 -15.50 -14.65
CA ILE A 137 -2.65 -14.13 -14.17
C ILE A 137 -4.16 -13.98 -13.91
N GLY A 138 -5.01 -14.44 -14.85
CA GLY A 138 -6.47 -14.43 -14.71
C GLY A 138 -6.95 -15.21 -13.47
N LYS A 139 -6.34 -16.36 -13.19
CA LYS A 139 -6.62 -17.12 -11.96
C LYS A 139 -6.29 -16.34 -10.71
N GLY A 140 -5.14 -15.66 -10.67
CA GLY A 140 -4.76 -14.78 -9.55
C GLY A 140 -5.72 -13.59 -9.40
N LEU A 141 -6.12 -12.96 -10.49
CA LEU A 141 -7.13 -11.89 -10.50
C LEU A 141 -8.48 -12.39 -9.95
N PHE A 142 -8.92 -13.60 -10.34
CA PHE A 142 -10.15 -14.21 -9.81
C PHE A 142 -10.06 -14.44 -8.30
N VAL A 143 -8.97 -15.04 -7.80
CA VAL A 143 -8.77 -15.28 -6.37
C VAL A 143 -8.75 -13.98 -5.57
N GLY A 144 -8.02 -12.98 -6.05
CA GLY A 144 -8.00 -11.65 -5.42
C GLY A 144 -9.39 -10.99 -5.41
N SER A 145 -10.14 -11.10 -6.52
CA SER A 145 -11.51 -10.57 -6.62
C SER A 145 -12.48 -11.26 -5.65
N GLN A 146 -12.35 -12.57 -5.46
CA GLN A 146 -13.15 -13.29 -4.46
C GLN A 146 -12.86 -12.77 -3.04
N GLN A 147 -11.59 -12.58 -2.70
CA GLN A 147 -11.19 -12.05 -1.38
C GLN A 147 -11.68 -10.60 -1.18
N ALA A 148 -11.55 -9.76 -2.21
CA ALA A 148 -11.98 -8.37 -2.19
C ALA A 148 -13.48 -8.18 -2.38
N ARG A 149 -14.23 -9.22 -2.81
CA ARG A 149 -15.66 -9.16 -3.15
C ARG A 149 -15.95 -8.13 -4.22
N VAL A 150 -15.09 -8.03 -5.24
CA VAL A 150 -15.27 -7.13 -6.39
C VAL A 150 -15.49 -7.91 -7.67
N SER A 151 -16.16 -7.29 -8.64
CA SER A 151 -16.22 -7.79 -10.02
C SER A 151 -15.13 -7.16 -10.86
N ILE A 152 -14.52 -7.92 -11.77
CA ILE A 152 -13.70 -7.37 -12.84
C ILE A 152 -14.64 -7.06 -14.00
N SER A 153 -14.83 -5.76 -14.28
CA SER A 153 -15.82 -5.30 -15.26
C SER A 153 -15.22 -5.02 -16.64
N GLY A 154 -13.92 -5.17 -16.80
CA GLY A 154 -13.19 -4.96 -18.05
C GLY A 154 -11.69 -4.96 -17.82
N GLY A 155 -10.94 -4.72 -18.87
CA GLY A 155 -9.50 -4.65 -18.87
C GLY A 155 -8.96 -4.47 -20.28
N GLU A 156 -7.64 -4.39 -20.41
CA GLU A 156 -6.95 -4.24 -21.69
C GLU A 156 -5.66 -5.07 -21.69
N ILE A 157 -5.33 -5.66 -22.85
CA ILE A 157 -4.06 -6.35 -23.08
C ILE A 157 -3.35 -5.68 -24.25
N ALA A 158 -2.12 -5.21 -24.00
CA ALA A 158 -1.28 -4.60 -25.02
C ALA A 158 0.00 -5.41 -25.23
N GLN A 159 0.27 -5.80 -26.48
CA GLN A 159 1.56 -6.39 -26.84
C GLN A 159 2.53 -5.27 -27.23
N LEU A 160 3.57 -5.08 -26.41
CA LEU A 160 4.50 -3.95 -26.49
C LEU A 160 5.95 -4.42 -26.55
N ARG A 161 6.28 -5.26 -27.54
CA ARG A 161 7.56 -5.95 -27.68
C ARG A 161 8.79 -5.03 -27.59
N ASP A 162 8.69 -3.82 -28.13
CA ASP A 162 9.80 -2.87 -28.15
C ASP A 162 9.93 -2.05 -26.86
N MET A 163 8.90 -2.05 -26.02
CA MET A 163 8.83 -1.27 -24.78
C MET A 163 8.99 -2.10 -23.52
N ILE A 164 8.41 -3.31 -23.50
CA ILE A 164 8.43 -4.22 -22.34
C ILE A 164 9.56 -5.23 -22.53
N ARG A 165 10.35 -5.42 -21.48
CA ARG A 165 11.42 -6.43 -21.40
C ARG A 165 11.39 -7.10 -20.04
N GLY A 166 11.53 -8.42 -20.03
CA GLY A 166 11.60 -9.24 -18.83
C GLY A 166 13.00 -9.72 -18.51
N VAL A 167 13.06 -10.68 -17.61
CA VAL A 167 14.28 -11.44 -17.28
C VAL A 167 14.60 -12.45 -18.36
N ARG A 168 13.58 -13.05 -18.96
CA ARG A 168 13.67 -14.00 -20.09
C ARG A 168 13.20 -13.32 -21.38
N PRO A 169 13.84 -13.63 -22.52
CA PRO A 169 13.35 -13.11 -23.80
C PRO A 169 11.90 -13.52 -24.05
N GLY A 170 11.05 -12.56 -24.40
CA GLY A 170 9.61 -12.76 -24.64
C GLY A 170 8.76 -12.88 -23.38
N GLY A 171 9.37 -12.98 -22.18
CA GLY A 171 8.66 -13.20 -20.92
C GLY A 171 8.24 -11.93 -20.16
N GLY A 172 8.69 -10.77 -20.63
CA GLY A 172 8.42 -9.51 -19.96
C GLY A 172 6.95 -9.13 -19.95
N PHE A 173 6.45 -8.64 -18.81
CA PHE A 173 5.11 -8.11 -18.68
C PHE A 173 5.01 -7.07 -17.58
N ASP A 174 3.97 -6.23 -17.65
CA ASP A 174 3.53 -5.35 -16.59
C ASP A 174 2.05 -5.58 -16.31
N LEU A 175 1.66 -5.43 -15.06
CA LEU A 175 0.30 -5.63 -14.59
C LEU A 175 -0.07 -4.50 -13.64
N ALA A 176 -1.03 -3.71 -14.06
CA ALA A 176 -1.60 -2.62 -13.28
C ALA A 176 -3.13 -2.74 -13.25
N GLY A 177 -3.75 -2.05 -12.32
CA GLY A 177 -5.20 -2.05 -12.23
C GLY A 177 -5.75 -0.74 -11.70
N THR A 178 -7.06 -0.64 -11.80
CA THR A 178 -7.83 0.47 -11.20
C THR A 178 -9.02 -0.11 -10.46
N ALA A 179 -9.07 0.14 -9.16
CA ALA A 179 -10.22 -0.21 -8.33
C ALA A 179 -11.17 0.98 -8.21
N ILE A 180 -12.46 0.66 -8.20
CA ILE A 180 -13.56 1.60 -7.97
C ILE A 180 -14.29 1.16 -6.70
N GLY A 181 -14.61 2.14 -5.84
CA GLY A 181 -15.38 1.92 -4.62
C GLY A 181 -16.40 3.01 -4.41
N THR A 182 -17.25 2.85 -3.41
CA THR A 182 -18.22 3.84 -3.01
C THR A 182 -18.08 4.18 -1.53
N VAL A 183 -18.38 5.44 -1.20
CA VAL A 183 -18.39 5.93 0.18
C VAL A 183 -19.49 6.99 0.32
N LEU A 184 -20.19 7.02 1.46
CA LEU A 184 -21.03 8.17 1.79
C LEU A 184 -20.12 9.37 2.11
N LEU A 185 -20.47 10.56 1.59
CA LEU A 185 -19.62 11.75 1.72
C LEU A 185 -19.38 12.17 3.18
N ASP A 186 -20.31 11.83 4.08
CA ASP A 186 -20.21 12.05 5.53
C ASP A 186 -19.47 10.94 6.29
N LYS A 187 -19.08 9.86 5.59
CA LYS A 187 -18.33 8.72 6.13
C LYS A 187 -16.89 8.64 5.60
N ILE A 188 -16.43 9.64 4.87
CA ILE A 188 -15.07 9.70 4.36
C ILE A 188 -14.07 9.72 5.53
N ILE A 189 -13.06 8.87 5.45
CA ILE A 189 -12.00 8.74 6.46
C ILE A 189 -10.69 9.25 5.84
N VAL A 190 -10.22 10.41 6.30
CA VAL A 190 -8.96 11.02 5.85
C VAL A 190 -8.11 11.53 7.02
N GLY A 191 -8.41 11.10 8.23
CA GLY A 191 -7.67 11.56 9.40
C GLY A 191 -8.04 12.99 9.86
N GLU A 192 -9.19 13.53 9.44
CA GLU A 192 -9.66 14.86 9.88
C GLU A 192 -10.01 14.86 11.39
N ASN A 193 -10.52 13.74 11.88
CA ASN A 193 -11.02 13.58 13.24
C ASN A 193 -10.01 12.94 14.20
N VAL A 194 -8.79 12.66 13.77
CA VAL A 194 -7.74 12.09 14.62
C VAL A 194 -7.44 13.02 15.78
N GLN A 195 -7.34 12.45 16.99
CA GLN A 195 -6.98 13.18 18.21
C GLN A 195 -5.74 12.55 18.84
N PRO A 196 -4.87 13.33 19.51
CA PRO A 196 -3.85 12.77 20.39
C PRO A 196 -4.47 11.80 21.39
N GLY A 197 -3.88 10.61 21.54
CA GLY A 197 -4.39 9.53 22.39
C GLY A 197 -5.27 8.50 21.64
N ASP A 198 -5.58 8.70 20.36
CA ASP A 198 -6.18 7.64 19.56
C ASP A 198 -5.20 6.46 19.43
N VAL A 199 -5.75 5.24 19.46
CA VAL A 199 -4.98 4.00 19.43
C VAL A 199 -4.64 3.63 18.01
N VAL A 200 -3.38 3.24 17.77
CA VAL A 200 -2.92 2.68 16.50
C VAL A 200 -2.91 1.15 16.61
N ILE A 201 -3.69 0.50 15.77
CA ILE A 201 -3.75 -0.96 15.65
C ILE A 201 -3.13 -1.36 14.31
N GLY A 202 -2.14 -2.26 14.37
CA GLY A 202 -1.51 -2.84 13.20
C GLY A 202 -2.10 -4.21 12.88
N LEU A 203 -2.45 -4.45 11.63
CA LEU A 203 -2.86 -5.75 11.10
C LEU A 203 -1.66 -6.45 10.44
N ALA A 204 -1.54 -7.76 10.65
CA ALA A 204 -0.46 -8.56 10.10
C ALA A 204 -0.39 -8.48 8.58
N SER A 205 0.82 -8.31 8.04
CA SER A 205 1.12 -8.57 6.63
C SER A 205 1.30 -10.06 6.37
N SER A 206 1.22 -10.48 5.12
CA SER A 206 1.55 -11.85 4.66
C SER A 206 3.05 -12.03 4.39
N GLY A 207 3.78 -10.94 4.25
CA GLY A 207 5.18 -10.86 3.90
C GLY A 207 5.55 -9.42 3.56
N ILE A 208 6.49 -9.24 2.62
CA ILE A 208 6.91 -7.88 2.20
C ILE A 208 5.86 -7.18 1.32
N HIS A 209 4.82 -7.89 0.89
CA HIS A 209 3.80 -7.42 -0.05
C HIS A 209 4.39 -7.09 -1.43
N SER A 210 3.90 -6.03 -2.09
CA SER A 210 4.38 -5.61 -3.41
C SER A 210 5.40 -4.46 -3.36
N ASN A 211 5.81 -4.02 -2.16
CA ASN A 211 6.72 -2.90 -1.98
C ASN A 211 8.07 -3.35 -1.41
N GLY A 212 9.14 -2.63 -1.77
CA GLY A 212 10.50 -2.97 -1.34
C GLY A 212 11.14 -4.12 -2.15
N LEU A 213 10.45 -4.71 -3.13
CA LEU A 213 10.96 -5.85 -3.92
C LEU A 213 12.24 -5.53 -4.70
N SER A 214 12.43 -4.29 -5.16
CA SER A 214 13.67 -3.89 -5.83
C SER A 214 14.87 -4.00 -4.91
N LEU A 215 14.73 -3.57 -3.65
CA LEU A 215 15.77 -3.69 -2.64
C LEU A 215 15.95 -5.15 -2.20
N ALA A 216 14.87 -5.87 -1.92
CA ALA A 216 14.92 -7.27 -1.52
C ALA A 216 15.60 -8.16 -2.58
N ARG A 217 15.23 -7.99 -3.85
CA ARG A 217 15.89 -8.71 -4.98
C ARG A 217 17.37 -8.35 -5.11
N ARG A 218 17.72 -7.09 -4.96
CA ARG A 218 19.11 -6.65 -4.99
C ARG A 218 19.90 -7.34 -3.89
N VAL A 219 19.43 -7.24 -2.66
CA VAL A 219 20.08 -7.82 -1.47
C VAL A 219 20.20 -9.33 -1.58
N LEU A 220 19.09 -10.03 -1.88
CA LEU A 220 19.06 -11.49 -1.82
C LEU A 220 19.59 -12.18 -3.08
N LEU A 221 19.36 -11.61 -4.29
CA LEU A 221 19.65 -12.31 -5.55
C LEU A 221 20.80 -11.70 -6.35
N LYS A 222 21.23 -10.45 -6.04
CA LYS A 222 22.34 -9.82 -6.79
C LYS A 222 23.60 -9.63 -5.96
N GLU A 223 23.46 -9.49 -4.63
CA GLU A 223 24.58 -9.27 -3.71
C GLU A 223 25.01 -10.58 -3.00
N THR A 224 24.35 -11.71 -3.31
CA THR A 224 24.66 -13.06 -2.83
C THR A 224 24.67 -14.08 -3.97
N GLU A 225 25.03 -15.32 -3.65
CA GLU A 225 24.92 -16.47 -4.56
C GLU A 225 23.52 -17.13 -4.54
N LEU A 226 22.55 -16.55 -3.80
CA LEU A 226 21.19 -17.08 -3.75
C LEU A 226 20.46 -16.87 -5.08
N THR A 227 19.64 -17.84 -5.44
CA THR A 227 18.72 -17.78 -6.57
C THR A 227 17.28 -17.85 -6.08
N VAL A 228 16.30 -17.66 -6.97
CA VAL A 228 14.87 -17.83 -6.60
C VAL A 228 14.56 -19.27 -6.14
N ASP A 229 15.34 -20.25 -6.59
CA ASP A 229 15.17 -21.67 -6.25
C ASP A 229 15.94 -22.07 -4.97
N SER A 230 16.75 -21.18 -4.39
CA SER A 230 17.49 -21.45 -3.16
C SER A 230 16.53 -21.63 -1.99
N TYR A 231 16.52 -22.84 -1.39
CA TYR A 231 15.75 -23.12 -0.18
C TYR A 231 16.41 -22.50 1.04
N MET A 232 15.61 -21.81 1.86
CA MET A 232 16.06 -21.25 3.13
C MET A 232 15.27 -21.85 4.29
N GLN A 233 15.97 -22.35 5.29
CA GLN A 233 15.36 -22.96 6.46
C GLN A 233 14.53 -21.94 7.27
N GLU A 234 14.96 -20.69 7.29
CA GLU A 234 14.30 -19.57 7.96
C GLU A 234 12.88 -19.31 7.42
N PHE A 235 12.68 -19.62 6.14
CA PHE A 235 11.38 -19.46 5.47
C PHE A 235 10.60 -20.76 5.40
N GLY A 236 11.29 -21.92 5.46
CA GLY A 236 10.72 -23.24 5.19
C GLY A 236 10.30 -23.43 3.72
N ARG A 237 10.80 -22.57 2.81
CA ARG A 237 10.52 -22.55 1.37
C ARG A 237 11.64 -21.85 0.60
N THR A 238 11.54 -21.77 -0.72
CA THR A 238 12.54 -21.09 -1.54
C THR A 238 12.47 -19.56 -1.38
N VAL A 239 13.57 -18.87 -1.72
CA VAL A 239 13.64 -17.41 -1.72
C VAL A 239 12.58 -16.82 -2.65
N GLY A 240 12.39 -17.40 -3.83
CA GLY A 240 11.40 -16.94 -4.79
C GLY A 240 9.96 -17.10 -4.29
N GLU A 241 9.64 -18.25 -3.67
CA GLU A 241 8.32 -18.49 -3.06
C GLU A 241 8.03 -17.48 -1.93
N GLU A 242 9.04 -17.16 -1.10
CA GLU A 242 8.89 -16.15 -0.05
C GLU A 242 8.66 -14.75 -0.64
N LEU A 243 9.45 -14.36 -1.64
CA LEU A 243 9.32 -13.05 -2.30
C LEU A 243 8.04 -12.92 -3.12
N LEU A 244 7.45 -14.05 -3.56
CA LEU A 244 6.21 -14.09 -4.33
C LEU A 244 4.95 -14.21 -3.46
N GLU A 245 5.10 -14.28 -2.12
CA GLU A 245 3.94 -14.31 -1.21
C GLU A 245 2.97 -13.16 -1.52
N PRO A 246 1.69 -13.44 -1.82
CA PRO A 246 0.74 -12.40 -2.23
C PRO A 246 0.51 -11.34 -1.15
N THR A 247 0.29 -10.12 -1.59
CA THR A 247 -0.17 -9.02 -0.75
C THR A 247 -1.53 -9.35 -0.14
N ARG A 248 -1.67 -9.19 1.17
CA ARG A 248 -2.93 -9.43 1.87
C ARG A 248 -4.00 -8.42 1.45
N ILE A 249 -5.21 -8.91 1.22
CA ILE A 249 -6.40 -8.10 0.98
C ILE A 249 -7.14 -7.94 2.32
N TYR A 250 -7.33 -6.68 2.76
CA TYR A 250 -7.94 -6.33 4.05
C TYR A 250 -9.43 -5.96 3.95
N VAL A 251 -10.05 -6.17 2.78
CA VAL A 251 -11.44 -5.77 2.53
C VAL A 251 -12.44 -6.42 3.49
N PRO A 252 -12.40 -7.74 3.78
CA PRO A 252 -13.40 -8.38 4.63
C PRO A 252 -13.47 -7.79 6.03
N GLU A 253 -12.33 -7.68 6.73
CA GLU A 253 -12.26 -7.19 8.10
C GLU A 253 -12.52 -5.69 8.20
N ILE A 254 -11.99 -4.88 7.28
CA ILE A 254 -12.19 -3.43 7.33
C ILE A 254 -13.64 -3.06 7.01
N THR A 255 -14.27 -3.72 6.04
CA THR A 255 -15.69 -3.48 5.75
C THR A 255 -16.60 -3.94 6.90
N ALA A 256 -16.23 -5.01 7.62
CA ALA A 256 -16.92 -5.43 8.84
C ALA A 256 -16.79 -4.37 9.95
N MET A 257 -15.62 -3.72 10.09
CA MET A 257 -15.42 -2.61 11.02
C MET A 257 -16.28 -1.39 10.65
N PHE A 258 -16.41 -1.06 9.34
CA PHE A 258 -17.30 -0.01 8.88
C PHE A 258 -18.76 -0.32 9.23
N ALA A 259 -19.21 -1.57 9.02
CA ALA A 259 -20.56 -2.01 9.36
C ALA A 259 -20.83 -1.97 10.87
N ALA A 260 -19.82 -2.16 11.71
CA ALA A 260 -19.92 -2.07 13.17
C ALA A 260 -19.99 -0.61 13.68
N ASN A 261 -19.94 0.39 12.79
CA ASN A 261 -19.95 1.82 13.11
C ASN A 261 -18.91 2.24 14.17
N LEU A 262 -17.72 1.66 14.12
CA LEU A 262 -16.60 2.03 14.97
C LEU A 262 -16.11 3.45 14.66
N LYS A 263 -15.60 4.15 15.66
CA LYS A 263 -15.01 5.49 15.48
C LYS A 263 -13.58 5.39 14.96
N ILE A 264 -13.46 4.93 13.71
CA ILE A 264 -12.19 4.89 12.99
C ILE A 264 -11.86 6.32 12.57
N THR A 265 -10.70 6.81 12.98
CA THR A 265 -10.28 8.20 12.75
C THR A 265 -9.28 8.33 11.60
N ALA A 266 -8.48 7.29 11.32
CA ALA A 266 -7.64 7.18 10.13
C ALA A 266 -7.36 5.72 9.78
N LEU A 267 -6.96 5.49 8.54
CA LEU A 267 -6.55 4.20 7.99
C LEU A 267 -5.29 4.40 7.14
N ALA A 268 -4.37 3.44 7.16
CA ALA A 268 -3.16 3.50 6.36
C ALA A 268 -2.77 2.12 5.82
N HIS A 269 -2.64 2.00 4.51
CA HIS A 269 -2.04 0.86 3.84
C HIS A 269 -0.52 1.01 3.89
N MET A 270 0.18 0.03 4.45
CA MET A 270 1.62 0.08 4.66
C MET A 270 2.37 -0.34 3.39
N THR A 271 2.60 0.60 2.51
CA THR A 271 3.22 0.45 1.21
C THR A 271 4.67 0.94 1.18
N GLY A 272 5.19 1.37 0.02
CA GLY A 272 6.60 1.70 -0.21
C GLY A 272 7.23 2.80 0.65
N ASP A 273 6.41 3.54 1.38
CA ASP A 273 6.86 4.57 2.33
C ASP A 273 6.99 4.03 3.76
N GLY A 274 6.85 2.71 3.96
CA GLY A 274 6.93 2.08 5.27
C GLY A 274 6.01 2.76 6.29
N PHE A 275 6.54 3.07 7.46
CA PHE A 275 5.76 3.69 8.55
C PHE A 275 5.41 5.17 8.32
N PHE A 276 5.97 5.82 7.31
CA PHE A 276 5.54 7.17 6.92
C PHE A 276 4.12 7.21 6.35
N ASN A 277 3.59 6.09 5.86
CA ASN A 277 2.19 6.01 5.43
C ASN A 277 1.19 6.44 6.52
N LEU A 278 1.54 6.31 7.80
CA LEU A 278 0.75 6.80 8.93
C LEU A 278 0.52 8.33 8.87
N THR A 279 1.45 9.08 8.32
CA THR A 279 1.38 10.55 8.29
C THR A 279 0.42 11.11 7.24
N ARG A 280 -0.18 10.26 6.40
CA ARG A 280 -1.14 10.66 5.36
C ARG A 280 -2.53 10.99 5.93
N THR A 281 -2.56 11.80 6.98
CA THR A 281 -3.78 12.28 7.64
C THR A 281 -4.06 13.74 7.31
N ALA A 282 -5.32 14.15 7.24
CA ALA A 282 -5.70 15.54 7.00
C ALA A 282 -5.22 16.45 8.16
N LYS A 283 -5.48 16.03 9.40
CA LYS A 283 -5.01 16.73 10.59
C LYS A 283 -3.55 16.38 10.88
N PRO A 284 -2.67 17.34 11.22
CA PRO A 284 -1.33 17.05 11.65
C PRO A 284 -1.37 16.40 13.04
N VAL A 285 -0.83 15.18 13.12
CA VAL A 285 -0.61 14.42 14.37
C VAL A 285 0.67 13.62 14.22
N GLY A 286 1.31 13.30 15.33
CA GLY A 286 2.41 12.36 15.39
C GLY A 286 1.93 10.96 15.76
N PHE A 287 2.82 9.99 15.60
CA PHE A 287 2.57 8.58 15.89
C PHE A 287 3.71 8.05 16.77
N ARG A 288 3.36 7.53 17.95
CA ARG A 288 4.27 6.88 18.86
C ARG A 288 4.04 5.38 18.81
N ILE A 289 4.92 4.65 18.13
CA ILE A 289 4.87 3.19 18.04
C ILE A 289 5.73 2.63 19.17
N HIS A 290 5.10 2.06 20.18
CA HIS A 290 5.73 1.54 21.40
C HIS A 290 5.79 0.01 21.44
N THR A 291 5.10 -0.68 20.52
CA THR A 291 5.07 -2.13 20.43
C THR A 291 5.15 -2.55 18.95
N LEU A 292 5.95 -3.56 18.67
CA LEU A 292 6.04 -4.18 17.34
C LEU A 292 5.68 -5.65 17.44
N PRO A 293 4.98 -6.22 16.43
CA PRO A 293 4.75 -7.66 16.38
C PRO A 293 6.06 -8.43 16.21
N PRO A 294 6.06 -9.75 16.49
CA PRO A 294 7.17 -10.60 16.11
C PRO A 294 7.48 -10.46 14.63
N LEU A 295 8.74 -10.21 14.31
CA LEU A 295 9.20 -9.99 12.94
C LEU A 295 9.20 -11.32 12.17
N SER A 296 8.65 -11.36 10.96
CA SER A 296 8.78 -12.54 10.10
C SER A 296 10.20 -12.65 9.55
N ALA A 297 10.64 -13.87 9.30
CA ALA A 297 12.02 -14.19 8.94
C ALA A 297 12.55 -13.38 7.74
N ILE A 298 11.69 -13.09 6.77
CA ILE A 298 12.09 -12.35 5.56
C ILE A 298 12.72 -11.00 5.88
N PHE A 299 12.18 -10.26 6.86
CA PHE A 299 12.72 -8.94 7.22
C PHE A 299 14.09 -9.07 7.90
N SER A 300 14.26 -10.05 8.80
CA SER A 300 15.55 -10.31 9.45
C SER A 300 16.60 -10.72 8.44
N VAL A 301 16.27 -11.62 7.52
CA VAL A 301 17.20 -12.09 6.48
C VAL A 301 17.60 -10.94 5.54
N ILE A 302 16.64 -10.12 5.08
CA ILE A 302 16.95 -8.94 4.24
C ILE A 302 17.88 -7.98 5.00
N GLN A 303 17.58 -7.73 6.28
CA GLN A 303 18.36 -6.81 7.10
C GLN A 303 19.80 -7.31 7.31
N GLU A 304 19.97 -8.57 7.69
CA GLU A 304 21.28 -9.18 7.97
C GLU A 304 22.13 -9.29 6.70
N VAL A 305 21.57 -9.86 5.64
CA VAL A 305 22.29 -10.06 4.37
C VAL A 305 22.64 -8.71 3.73
N GLY A 306 21.69 -7.78 3.71
CA GLY A 306 21.88 -6.43 3.15
C GLY A 306 22.67 -5.49 4.07
N LYS A 307 22.95 -5.88 5.31
CA LYS A 307 23.53 -5.02 6.34
C LYS A 307 22.79 -3.68 6.43
N LEU A 308 21.47 -3.77 6.41
CA LEU A 308 20.60 -2.61 6.44
C LEU A 308 20.36 -2.17 7.89
N THR A 309 20.31 -0.88 8.10
CA THR A 309 19.95 -0.30 9.40
C THR A 309 18.43 -0.43 9.65
N ASP A 310 18.04 -0.36 10.91
CA ASP A 310 16.60 -0.30 11.25
C ASP A 310 15.91 0.89 10.55
N ALA A 311 16.57 2.03 10.44
CA ALA A 311 16.04 3.20 9.74
C ALA A 311 15.70 2.90 8.28
N GLU A 312 16.62 2.25 7.55
CA GLU A 312 16.40 1.83 6.16
C GLU A 312 15.24 0.82 6.05
N MET A 313 15.19 -0.15 6.97
CA MET A 313 14.13 -1.17 6.98
C MET A 313 12.75 -0.57 7.20
N PHE A 314 12.57 0.27 8.21
CA PHE A 314 11.27 0.90 8.52
C PHE A 314 10.84 1.97 7.51
N GLN A 315 11.77 2.49 6.72
CA GLN A 315 11.49 3.43 5.66
C GLN A 315 10.96 2.75 4.39
N VAL A 316 11.35 1.49 4.13
CA VAL A 316 11.06 0.79 2.87
C VAL A 316 10.00 -0.30 3.05
N PHE A 317 10.05 -1.04 4.15
CA PHE A 317 9.24 -2.24 4.36
C PHE A 317 8.11 -2.02 5.37
N ASN A 318 7.07 -2.84 5.25
CA ASN A 318 5.93 -2.86 6.18
C ASN A 318 6.28 -3.47 7.55
N MET A 319 7.43 -4.11 7.70
CA MET A 319 7.95 -4.73 8.94
C MET A 319 6.94 -5.63 9.66
N GLY A 320 6.12 -6.38 8.89
CA GLY A 320 5.12 -7.32 9.41
C GLY A 320 3.74 -6.70 9.67
N ILE A 321 3.56 -5.41 9.42
CA ILE A 321 2.30 -4.68 9.55
C ILE A 321 1.88 -4.19 8.18
N GLY A 322 0.86 -4.79 7.58
CA GLY A 322 0.44 -4.42 6.22
C GLY A 322 -0.65 -3.37 6.19
N PHE A 323 -1.38 -3.17 7.29
CA PHE A 323 -2.43 -2.16 7.39
C PHE A 323 -2.53 -1.61 8.81
N CYS A 324 -2.76 -0.32 8.94
CA CYS A 324 -2.96 0.33 10.24
C CYS A 324 -4.34 0.97 10.35
N ILE A 325 -4.92 0.87 11.53
CA ILE A 325 -6.21 1.45 11.90
C ILE A 325 -5.98 2.39 13.08
N VAL A 326 -6.39 3.64 12.95
CA VAL A 326 -6.41 4.60 14.05
C VAL A 326 -7.85 4.73 14.54
N VAL A 327 -8.05 4.51 15.82
CA VAL A 327 -9.39 4.39 16.42
C VAL A 327 -9.41 4.97 17.82
N THR A 328 -10.57 5.41 18.29
CA THR A 328 -10.70 5.86 19.67
C THR A 328 -10.37 4.72 20.65
N PRO A 329 -9.84 5.01 21.85
CA PRO A 329 -9.50 3.98 22.84
C PRO A 329 -10.67 3.05 23.19
N ALA A 330 -11.90 3.56 23.15
CA ALA A 330 -13.10 2.79 23.45
C ALA A 330 -13.41 1.68 22.46
N ASP A 331 -13.00 1.84 21.20
CA ASP A 331 -13.29 0.90 20.12
C ASP A 331 -12.12 -0.05 19.80
N ALA A 332 -10.94 0.15 20.42
CA ALA A 332 -9.72 -0.57 20.08
C ALA A 332 -9.85 -2.09 20.21
N GLU A 333 -10.42 -2.59 21.30
CA GLU A 333 -10.62 -4.03 21.55
C GLU A 333 -11.58 -4.63 20.51
N LYS A 334 -12.61 -3.88 20.10
CA LYS A 334 -13.57 -4.34 19.09
C LYS A 334 -12.92 -4.46 17.71
N VAL A 335 -11.99 -3.56 17.36
CA VAL A 335 -11.19 -3.66 16.12
C VAL A 335 -10.37 -4.95 16.12
N ILE A 336 -9.66 -5.25 17.23
CA ILE A 336 -8.85 -6.46 17.37
C ILE A 336 -9.74 -7.72 17.29
N GLN A 337 -10.90 -7.70 17.93
CA GLN A 337 -11.85 -8.81 17.88
C GLN A 337 -12.33 -9.08 16.45
N ILE A 338 -12.75 -8.02 15.70
CA ILE A 338 -13.20 -8.18 14.31
C ILE A 338 -12.07 -8.70 13.42
N ALA A 339 -10.84 -8.21 13.59
CA ALA A 339 -9.69 -8.74 12.86
C ALA A 339 -9.48 -10.24 13.15
N THR A 340 -9.54 -10.63 14.41
CA THR A 340 -9.41 -12.04 14.85
C THR A 340 -10.51 -12.92 14.25
N ASP A 341 -11.76 -12.47 14.24
CA ASP A 341 -12.91 -13.19 13.66
C ASP A 341 -12.73 -13.42 12.15
N HIS A 342 -11.90 -12.60 11.50
CA HIS A 342 -11.50 -12.74 10.08
C HIS A 342 -10.13 -13.42 9.91
N ASN A 343 -9.60 -14.09 10.94
CA ASN A 343 -8.30 -14.77 10.94
C ASN A 343 -7.12 -13.83 10.62
N VAL A 344 -7.20 -12.56 11.06
CA VAL A 344 -6.14 -11.58 10.94
C VAL A 344 -5.56 -11.30 12.32
N ARG A 345 -4.25 -11.51 12.48
CA ARG A 345 -3.58 -11.08 13.71
C ARG A 345 -3.54 -9.55 13.75
N ALA A 346 -3.87 -9.00 14.91
CA ALA A 346 -3.88 -7.57 15.14
C ALA A 346 -3.23 -7.24 16.48
N TRP A 347 -2.56 -6.11 16.56
CA TRP A 347 -1.87 -5.64 17.78
C TRP A 347 -2.11 -4.17 17.99
N ARG A 348 -2.29 -3.77 19.24
CA ARG A 348 -2.14 -2.37 19.63
C ARG A 348 -0.67 -2.03 19.57
N ILE A 349 -0.25 -1.29 18.55
CA ILE A 349 1.15 -0.99 18.27
C ILE A 349 1.58 0.38 18.79
N GLY A 350 0.63 1.28 19.03
CA GLY A 350 0.97 2.64 19.43
C GLY A 350 -0.25 3.52 19.65
N GLU A 351 0.02 4.79 19.65
CA GLU A 351 -0.97 5.85 19.79
C GLU A 351 -0.58 7.09 19.01
N THR A 352 -1.53 7.94 18.76
CA THR A 352 -1.30 9.27 18.19
C THR A 352 -0.89 10.26 19.28
N ILE A 353 -0.03 11.20 18.92
CA ILE A 353 0.45 12.28 19.80
C ILE A 353 0.27 13.64 19.12
N ALA A 354 0.30 14.71 19.90
CA ALA A 354 0.31 16.07 19.36
C ALA A 354 1.65 16.31 18.61
N SER A 355 1.59 16.61 17.32
CA SER A 355 2.76 16.96 16.51
C SER A 355 2.33 17.67 15.22
N GLU A 356 2.72 18.93 15.09
CA GLU A 356 2.52 19.67 13.82
C GLU A 356 3.42 19.15 12.69
N GLU A 357 4.58 18.58 13.04
CA GLU A 357 5.55 18.02 12.10
C GLU A 357 5.21 16.58 11.66
N ARG A 358 4.12 16.01 12.19
CA ARG A 358 3.69 14.63 11.88
C ARG A 358 4.78 13.58 12.18
N THR A 359 5.46 13.75 13.33
CA THR A 359 6.55 12.88 13.73
C THR A 359 6.09 11.43 13.91
N VAL A 360 6.84 10.48 13.39
CA VAL A 360 6.68 9.05 13.66
C VAL A 360 7.87 8.59 14.51
N THR A 361 7.59 8.07 15.70
CA THR A 361 8.59 7.51 16.61
C THR A 361 8.39 6.02 16.74
N ILE A 362 9.45 5.22 16.60
CA ILE A 362 9.44 3.76 16.76
C ILE A 362 10.33 3.44 17.95
N GLU A 363 9.74 3.48 19.15
CA GLU A 363 10.47 3.34 20.42
C GLU A 363 11.28 2.05 20.53
N PRO A 364 10.75 0.85 20.14
CA PRO A 364 11.50 -0.39 20.26
C PRO A 364 12.76 -0.45 19.38
N ARG A 365 12.94 0.52 18.48
CA ARG A 365 14.09 0.63 17.57
C ARG A 365 14.86 1.92 17.76
N HIS A 366 14.50 2.72 18.73
CA HIS A 366 15.12 4.04 19.01
C HIS A 366 15.16 4.93 17.75
N LEU A 367 14.06 4.97 16.98
CA LEU A 367 13.95 5.74 15.75
C LEU A 367 12.94 6.87 15.90
N SER A 368 13.23 8.00 15.28
CA SER A 368 12.28 9.09 15.06
C SER A 368 12.39 9.64 13.64
N SER A 369 11.26 10.07 13.09
CA SER A 369 11.26 10.72 11.79
C SER A 369 11.73 12.17 11.87
N ARG A 370 12.62 12.55 10.96
CA ARG A 370 13.06 13.93 10.77
C ARG A 370 13.37 14.15 9.29
N ASP A 371 12.84 15.25 8.72
CA ASP A 371 13.08 15.61 7.30
C ASP A 371 12.82 14.46 6.32
N GLY A 372 11.74 13.69 6.54
CA GLY A 372 11.36 12.57 5.68
C GLY A 372 12.25 11.32 5.79
N LYS A 373 13.03 11.19 6.87
CA LYS A 373 13.87 10.01 7.15
C LYS A 373 13.70 9.55 8.59
N PHE A 374 13.96 8.27 8.84
CA PHE A 374 14.18 7.79 10.19
C PHE A 374 15.63 8.03 10.59
N VAL A 375 15.81 8.55 11.80
CA VAL A 375 17.11 8.78 12.46
C VAL A 375 17.07 8.15 13.84
N SER A 376 18.22 7.76 14.36
CA SER A 376 18.33 7.28 15.75
C SER A 376 17.98 8.41 16.72
N LEU A 377 17.27 8.06 17.81
CA LEU A 377 16.95 8.93 18.92
C LEU A 377 18.17 9.16 19.81
#